data_9475928beaec4a3318a4deefdfa27f53
#
_entry.id   9475928beaec4a3318a4deefdfa27f53
#
_cell.length_a   1.000
_cell.length_b   1.000
_cell.length_c   1.000
_cell.angle_alpha   90.00
_cell.angle_beta   90.00
_cell.angle_gamma   90.00
#
_symmetry.space_group_name_H-M   'P 1'
#
loop_
_entity.id
_entity.type
_entity.pdbx_description
1 polymer ?
#
loop_
_entity_poly.entity_id
_entity_poly.type
_entity_poly.pdbx_seq_one_letter_code
_entity_poly.pdbx_strand_id
1 'polypeptide(L)'
;MKKTARLAIVLFALVLVFTLSFTAFADGEEAADVAEAAAEEPSPVTGTIIAYIGAALCAILAGIGSAYGVMIGGKASAGVASENPDLFGKLLVLQALPGTQGIYGFLVAVLVLVMFPAGGDVTEGLRFFVASMPMGIVGLISGICQGKAAVAAIHMTGKQPDASGKGITMTALVETYAILALLASILLIVL
;
A
#
# COMPACT_ATOMS: atom_id res chain seq x y z
N MET A 1 -10.19 -19.01 6.99
CA MET A 1 -10.33 -19.09 5.51
C MET A 1 -11.58 -18.41 4.93
N LYS A 2 -12.76 -18.39 5.60
CA LYS A 2 -14.00 -17.81 4.98
C LYS A 2 -14.06 -16.26 4.92
N LYS A 3 -13.33 -15.51 5.74
CA LYS A 3 -13.39 -14.03 5.75
C LYS A 3 -12.48 -13.38 4.68
N THR A 4 -11.31 -13.95 4.42
CA THR A 4 -10.38 -13.46 3.39
C THR A 4 -10.90 -13.69 1.97
N ALA A 5 -11.57 -14.83 1.75
CA ALA A 5 -12.23 -15.10 0.48
C ALA A 5 -13.40 -14.12 0.21
N ARG A 6 -14.15 -13.71 1.24
CA ARG A 6 -15.22 -12.70 1.10
C ARG A 6 -14.68 -11.32 0.78
N LEU A 7 -13.54 -10.92 1.36
CA LEU A 7 -12.91 -9.64 1.07
C LEU A 7 -12.37 -9.59 -0.36
N ALA A 8 -11.75 -10.68 -0.83
CA ALA A 8 -11.30 -10.81 -2.22
C ALA A 8 -12.46 -10.76 -3.22
N ILE A 9 -13.59 -11.38 -2.90
CA ILE A 9 -14.80 -11.36 -3.73
C ILE A 9 -15.41 -9.95 -3.77
N VAL A 10 -15.42 -9.22 -2.64
CA VAL A 10 -15.93 -7.84 -2.58
C VAL A 10 -15.04 -6.88 -3.38
N LEU A 11 -13.72 -7.02 -3.29
CA LEU A 11 -12.77 -6.24 -4.10
C LEU A 11 -12.90 -6.55 -5.58
N PHE A 12 -13.05 -7.81 -5.94
CA PHE A 12 -13.26 -8.24 -7.33
C PHE A 12 -14.61 -7.75 -7.86
N ALA A 13 -15.67 -7.81 -7.04
CA ALA A 13 -17.00 -7.30 -7.40
C ALA A 13 -17.00 -5.77 -7.57
N LEU A 14 -16.25 -5.03 -6.74
CA LEU A 14 -16.09 -3.57 -6.87
C LEU A 14 -15.36 -3.21 -8.18
N VAL A 15 -14.30 -3.94 -8.53
CA VAL A 15 -13.60 -3.76 -9.81
C VAL A 15 -14.52 -4.12 -10.98
N LEU A 16 -15.30 -5.20 -10.86
CA LEU A 16 -16.24 -5.64 -11.91
C LEU A 16 -17.41 -4.66 -12.07
N VAL A 17 -17.95 -4.11 -10.99
CA VAL A 17 -19.00 -3.08 -11.03
C VAL A 17 -18.47 -1.80 -11.67
N PHE A 18 -17.21 -1.41 -11.37
CA PHE A 18 -16.59 -0.24 -11.99
C PHE A 18 -16.37 -0.43 -13.49
N THR A 19 -15.96 -1.63 -13.92
CA THR A 19 -15.79 -1.95 -15.35
C THR A 19 -17.13 -2.09 -16.09
N LEU A 20 -18.16 -2.70 -15.47
CA LEU A 20 -19.51 -2.85 -16.05
C LEU A 20 -20.27 -1.51 -16.11
N SER A 21 -20.06 -0.61 -15.14
CA SER A 21 -20.64 0.75 -15.21
C SER A 21 -20.05 1.56 -16.35
N PHE A 22 -18.80 1.30 -16.74
CA PHE A 22 -18.14 1.95 -17.86
C PHE A 22 -18.66 1.42 -19.23
N THR A 23 -19.07 0.13 -19.31
CA THR A 23 -19.62 -0.45 -20.54
C THR A 23 -21.11 -0.20 -20.74
N ALA A 24 -21.88 -0.04 -19.66
CA ALA A 24 -23.33 0.26 -19.72
C ALA A 24 -23.63 1.71 -20.16
N PHE A 25 -22.63 2.57 -20.21
CA PHE A 25 -22.76 3.95 -20.75
C PHE A 25 -22.57 4.03 -22.27
N ALA A 26 -22.28 2.90 -22.92
CA ALA A 26 -21.93 2.86 -24.35
C ALA A 26 -23.08 2.48 -25.30
N ASP A 27 -24.29 2.19 -24.82
CA ASP A 27 -25.44 1.80 -25.63
C ASP A 27 -26.56 2.83 -25.59
N GLY A 28 -26.44 3.89 -26.40
CA GLY A 28 -27.50 4.85 -26.67
C GLY A 28 -27.12 5.86 -27.72
N GLU A 29 -28.07 6.34 -28.51
CA GLU A 29 -27.89 7.35 -29.58
C GLU A 29 -27.27 8.68 -29.11
N GLU A 30 -27.09 8.90 -27.80
CA GLU A 30 -26.28 9.97 -27.22
C GLU A 30 -24.76 9.75 -27.35
N ALA A 31 -24.33 8.56 -27.80
CA ALA A 31 -22.92 8.23 -27.94
C ALA A 31 -22.19 9.07 -29.00
N ALA A 32 -22.91 9.60 -30.00
CA ALA A 32 -22.32 10.44 -31.05
C ALA A 32 -21.96 11.83 -30.50
N ASP A 33 -22.87 12.45 -29.74
CA ASP A 33 -22.61 13.78 -29.11
C ASP A 33 -21.57 13.68 -27.98
N VAL A 34 -21.58 12.55 -27.24
CA VAL A 34 -20.57 12.27 -26.21
C VAL A 34 -19.21 11.93 -26.83
N ALA A 35 -19.18 11.28 -28.00
CA ALA A 35 -17.95 11.00 -28.73
C ALA A 35 -17.34 12.29 -29.34
N GLU A 36 -18.15 13.24 -29.76
CA GLU A 36 -17.68 14.55 -30.25
C GLU A 36 -17.21 15.44 -29.08
N ALA A 37 -17.88 15.40 -27.92
CA ALA A 37 -17.42 16.05 -26.68
C ALA A 37 -16.19 15.35 -26.07
N ALA A 38 -16.00 14.05 -26.30
CA ALA A 38 -14.82 13.30 -25.90
C ALA A 38 -13.62 13.50 -26.86
N ALA A 39 -13.82 14.14 -28.00
CA ALA A 39 -12.78 14.52 -28.96
C ALA A 39 -12.08 15.84 -28.55
N GLU A 40 -12.52 16.52 -27.49
CA GLU A 40 -11.70 17.57 -26.85
C GLU A 40 -10.43 16.93 -26.30
N GLU A 41 -9.26 17.41 -26.74
CA GLU A 41 -7.98 16.93 -26.22
C GLU A 41 -8.01 16.94 -24.69
N PRO A 42 -7.66 15.84 -24.03
CA PRO A 42 -7.74 15.73 -22.56
C PRO A 42 -6.93 16.86 -21.93
N SER A 43 -7.58 17.70 -21.13
CA SER A 43 -6.93 18.85 -20.55
C SER A 43 -5.75 18.43 -19.66
N PRO A 44 -4.70 19.26 -19.49
CA PRO A 44 -3.59 18.99 -18.58
C PRO A 44 -4.04 18.72 -17.14
N VAL A 45 -5.21 19.20 -16.76
CA VAL A 45 -5.85 18.93 -15.45
C VAL A 45 -6.18 17.45 -15.30
N THR A 46 -6.59 16.75 -16.37
CA THR A 46 -6.93 15.33 -16.33
C THR A 46 -5.71 14.47 -16.00
N GLY A 47 -4.57 14.71 -16.63
CA GLY A 47 -3.32 14.00 -16.35
C GLY A 47 -2.87 14.19 -14.88
N THR A 48 -2.95 15.41 -14.39
CA THR A 48 -2.63 15.74 -12.99
C THR A 48 -3.51 14.97 -11.99
N ILE A 49 -4.83 14.91 -12.24
CA ILE A 49 -5.76 14.19 -11.37
C ILE A 49 -5.42 12.70 -11.34
N ILE A 50 -5.13 12.08 -12.50
CA ILE A 50 -4.77 10.66 -12.58
C ILE A 50 -3.49 10.36 -11.78
N ALA A 51 -2.45 11.17 -11.93
CA ALA A 51 -1.21 11.02 -11.17
C ALA A 51 -1.45 11.12 -9.65
N TYR A 52 -2.25 12.09 -9.23
CA TYR A 52 -2.56 12.32 -7.80
C TYR A 52 -3.43 11.20 -7.21
N ILE A 53 -4.35 10.62 -7.97
CA ILE A 53 -5.07 9.41 -7.57
C ILE A 53 -4.10 8.26 -7.34
N GLY A 54 -3.12 8.05 -8.22
CA GLY A 54 -2.06 7.05 -8.04
C GLY A 54 -1.26 7.26 -6.76
N ALA A 55 -0.82 8.49 -6.52
CA ALA A 55 -0.11 8.87 -5.30
C ALA A 55 -0.94 8.60 -4.04
N ALA A 56 -2.20 9.02 -4.03
CA ALA A 56 -3.11 8.82 -2.90
C ALA A 56 -3.35 7.33 -2.63
N LEU A 57 -3.61 6.53 -3.68
CA LEU A 57 -3.82 5.09 -3.55
C LEU A 57 -2.57 4.38 -3.01
N CYS A 58 -1.38 4.76 -3.47
CA CYS A 58 -0.13 4.21 -2.97
C CYS A 58 0.01 4.44 -1.46
N ALA A 59 -0.16 5.66 -1.00
CA ALA A 59 -0.07 6.02 0.43
C ALA A 59 -1.15 5.31 1.26
N ILE A 60 -2.39 5.26 0.77
CA ILE A 60 -3.52 4.62 1.45
C ILE A 60 -3.28 3.11 1.60
N LEU A 61 -2.95 2.41 0.51
CA LEU A 61 -2.79 0.96 0.53
C LEU A 61 -1.63 0.54 1.43
N ALA A 62 -0.45 1.15 1.27
CA ALA A 62 0.71 0.86 2.10
C ALA A 62 0.45 1.25 3.58
N GLY A 63 -0.23 2.38 3.81
CA GLY A 63 -0.63 2.84 5.15
C GLY A 63 -1.58 1.88 5.86
N ILE A 64 -2.58 1.33 5.16
CA ILE A 64 -3.50 0.32 5.70
C ILE A 64 -2.73 -0.95 6.09
N GLY A 65 -1.80 -1.42 5.24
CA GLY A 65 -0.96 -2.58 5.54
C GLY A 65 -0.14 -2.39 6.81
N SER A 66 0.52 -1.24 6.92
CA SER A 66 1.29 -0.86 8.11
C SER A 66 0.44 -0.72 9.36
N ALA A 67 -0.68 0.00 9.28
CA ALA A 67 -1.57 0.19 10.42
C ALA A 67 -2.08 -1.16 10.97
N TYR A 68 -2.47 -2.07 10.09
CA TYR A 68 -2.89 -3.40 10.49
C TYR A 68 -1.75 -4.20 11.12
N GLY A 69 -0.55 -4.18 10.52
CA GLY A 69 0.62 -4.89 11.04
C GLY A 69 1.04 -4.39 12.42
N VAL A 70 1.14 -3.07 12.60
CA VAL A 70 1.46 -2.44 13.90
C VAL A 70 0.39 -2.75 14.94
N MET A 71 -0.89 -2.74 14.56
CA MET A 71 -1.99 -3.05 15.48
C MET A 71 -1.90 -4.48 16.02
N ILE A 72 -1.69 -5.49 15.16
CA ILE A 72 -1.60 -6.88 15.64
C ILE A 72 -0.34 -7.12 16.46
N GLY A 73 0.79 -6.50 16.07
CA GLY A 73 2.01 -6.49 16.87
C GLY A 73 1.79 -5.84 18.24
N GLY A 74 1.08 -4.69 18.29
CA GLY A 74 0.76 -3.99 19.53
C GLY A 74 -0.09 -4.82 20.49
N LYS A 75 -1.07 -5.56 19.99
CA LYS A 75 -1.86 -6.48 20.81
C LYS A 75 -1.00 -7.59 21.44
N ALA A 76 -0.10 -8.18 20.66
CA ALA A 76 0.82 -9.19 21.17
C ALA A 76 1.82 -8.60 22.17
N SER A 77 2.37 -7.42 21.88
CA SER A 77 3.30 -6.71 22.76
C SER A 77 2.66 -6.37 24.11
N ALA A 78 1.42 -5.89 24.12
CA ALA A 78 0.70 -5.57 25.34
C ALA A 78 0.48 -6.82 26.21
N GLY A 79 0.14 -7.97 25.60
CA GLY A 79 0.01 -9.23 26.31
C GLY A 79 1.30 -9.67 26.97
N VAL A 80 2.43 -9.64 26.26
CA VAL A 80 3.73 -10.04 26.81
C VAL A 80 4.24 -9.02 27.84
N ALA A 81 4.05 -7.72 27.60
CA ALA A 81 4.48 -6.68 28.52
C ALA A 81 3.70 -6.68 29.85
N SER A 82 2.45 -7.16 29.87
CA SER A 82 1.68 -7.32 31.09
C SER A 82 2.24 -8.38 32.03
N GLU A 83 2.92 -9.39 31.47
CA GLU A 83 3.60 -10.44 32.25
C GLU A 83 5.06 -10.08 32.56
N ASN A 84 5.74 -9.40 31.63
CA ASN A 84 7.15 -9.02 31.71
C ASN A 84 7.37 -7.56 31.28
N PRO A 85 7.14 -6.58 32.16
CA PRO A 85 7.27 -5.14 31.83
C PRO A 85 8.67 -4.73 31.36
N ASP A 86 9.72 -5.40 31.84
CA ASP A 86 11.12 -5.09 31.49
C ASP A 86 11.43 -5.33 30.00
N LEU A 87 10.58 -6.08 29.31
CA LEU A 87 10.73 -6.37 27.88
C LEU A 87 10.17 -5.26 26.97
N PHE A 88 9.52 -4.23 27.52
CA PHE A 88 8.80 -3.20 26.76
C PHE A 88 9.62 -2.65 25.58
N GLY A 89 10.89 -2.27 25.79
CA GLY A 89 11.73 -1.72 24.74
C GLY A 89 11.99 -2.70 23.59
N LYS A 90 12.21 -3.98 23.89
CA LYS A 90 12.41 -5.04 22.89
C LYS A 90 11.13 -5.31 22.07
N LEU A 91 9.98 -5.29 22.75
CA LEU A 91 8.67 -5.51 22.15
C LEU A 91 8.27 -4.34 21.25
N LEU A 92 8.57 -3.10 21.65
CA LEU A 92 8.29 -1.88 20.91
C LEU A 92 9.00 -1.89 19.54
N VAL A 93 10.26 -2.32 19.49
CA VAL A 93 11.00 -2.44 18.22
C VAL A 93 10.29 -3.42 17.28
N LEU A 94 9.94 -4.60 17.76
CA LEU A 94 9.24 -5.62 16.95
C LEU A 94 7.87 -5.15 16.46
N GLN A 95 7.13 -4.43 17.31
CA GLN A 95 5.83 -3.85 16.95
C GLN A 95 5.95 -2.76 15.89
N ALA A 96 7.04 -1.97 15.90
CA ALA A 96 7.22 -0.85 14.99
C ALA A 96 7.61 -1.27 13.56
N LEU A 97 8.27 -2.43 13.39
CA LEU A 97 8.76 -2.89 12.08
C LEU A 97 7.69 -2.85 10.97
N PRO A 98 6.46 -3.33 11.15
CA PRO A 98 5.44 -3.27 10.10
C PRO A 98 4.98 -1.86 9.73
N GLY A 99 5.48 -0.83 10.39
CA GLY A 99 5.18 0.58 10.10
C GLY A 99 5.94 1.14 8.89
N THR A 100 7.05 0.51 8.49
CA THR A 100 7.94 1.03 7.45
C THR A 100 7.29 1.09 6.07
N GLN A 101 6.41 0.15 5.70
CA GLN A 101 5.73 0.14 4.42
C GLN A 101 4.84 1.37 4.21
N GLY A 102 4.19 1.86 5.27
CA GLY A 102 3.41 3.10 5.22
C GLY A 102 4.29 4.32 4.90
N ILE A 103 5.49 4.36 5.49
CA ILE A 103 6.47 5.41 5.20
C ILE A 103 6.94 5.33 3.74
N TYR A 104 7.20 4.14 3.22
CA TYR A 104 7.60 3.93 1.83
C TYR A 104 6.51 4.33 0.84
N GLY A 105 5.25 3.97 1.12
CA GLY A 105 4.11 4.40 0.30
C GLY A 105 3.90 5.91 0.31
N PHE A 106 4.09 6.55 1.47
CA PHE A 106 4.07 8.01 1.59
C PHE A 106 5.21 8.65 0.80
N LEU A 107 6.43 8.10 0.86
CA LEU A 107 7.57 8.58 0.09
C LEU A 107 7.30 8.55 -1.41
N VAL A 108 6.75 7.45 -1.94
CA VAL A 108 6.36 7.34 -3.35
C VAL A 108 5.30 8.38 -3.70
N ALA A 109 4.29 8.58 -2.84
CA ALA A 109 3.27 9.61 -3.07
C ALA A 109 3.88 11.02 -3.16
N VAL A 110 4.81 11.36 -2.27
CA VAL A 110 5.53 12.65 -2.31
C VAL A 110 6.35 12.78 -3.59
N LEU A 111 7.04 11.71 -4.03
CA LEU A 111 7.80 11.74 -5.28
C LEU A 111 6.88 12.01 -6.49
N VAL A 112 5.72 11.38 -6.56
CA VAL A 112 4.73 11.66 -7.61
C VAL A 112 4.32 13.13 -7.59
N LEU A 113 3.98 13.69 -6.41
CA LEU A 113 3.54 15.07 -6.28
C LEU A 113 4.64 16.08 -6.68
N VAL A 114 5.90 15.77 -6.42
CA VAL A 114 7.03 16.69 -6.70
C VAL A 114 7.54 16.54 -8.14
N MET A 115 7.51 15.32 -8.68
CA MET A 115 8.13 15.02 -9.98
C MET A 115 7.14 15.06 -11.14
N PHE A 116 5.82 15.06 -10.88
CA PHE A 116 4.84 15.18 -11.96
C PHE A 116 4.99 16.55 -12.64
N PRO A 117 5.18 16.60 -13.98
CA PRO A 117 5.42 17.84 -14.70
C PRO A 117 4.17 18.73 -14.70
N ALA A 118 4.39 20.04 -14.53
CA ALA A 118 3.32 21.01 -14.66
C ALA A 118 2.72 20.97 -16.09
N GLY A 119 1.42 20.69 -16.19
CA GLY A 119 0.74 20.55 -17.48
C GLY A 119 0.94 19.18 -18.15
N GLY A 120 1.37 18.16 -17.41
CA GLY A 120 1.47 16.79 -17.91
C GLY A 120 0.14 16.26 -18.45
N ASP A 121 0.18 15.59 -19.60
CA ASP A 121 -0.99 15.04 -20.26
C ASP A 121 -1.51 13.76 -19.59
N VAL A 122 -2.56 13.16 -20.16
CA VAL A 122 -3.16 11.92 -19.63
C VAL A 122 -2.17 10.75 -19.66
N THR A 123 -1.31 10.67 -20.68
CA THR A 123 -0.31 9.60 -20.82
C THR A 123 0.71 9.69 -19.69
N GLU A 124 1.18 10.88 -19.40
CA GLU A 124 2.07 11.15 -18.28
C GLU A 124 1.39 10.86 -16.94
N GLY A 125 0.13 11.28 -16.79
CA GLY A 125 -0.67 10.96 -15.60
C GLY A 125 -0.81 9.46 -15.36
N LEU A 126 -1.08 8.68 -16.41
CA LEU A 126 -1.15 7.22 -16.34
C LEU A 126 0.20 6.59 -16.01
N ARG A 127 1.29 7.11 -16.55
CA ARG A 127 2.65 6.66 -16.24
C ARG A 127 2.93 6.76 -14.75
N PHE A 128 2.68 7.93 -14.14
CA PHE A 128 2.87 8.15 -12.71
C PHE A 128 1.91 7.32 -11.85
N PHE A 129 0.66 7.15 -12.29
CA PHE A 129 -0.29 6.26 -11.63
C PHE A 129 0.23 4.82 -11.57
N VAL A 130 0.65 4.26 -12.72
CA VAL A 130 1.17 2.89 -12.79
C VAL A 130 2.46 2.75 -11.99
N ALA A 131 3.34 3.76 -12.02
CA ALA A 131 4.59 3.78 -11.29
C ALA A 131 4.40 3.71 -9.76
N SER A 132 3.29 4.22 -9.23
CA SER A 132 2.98 4.17 -7.80
C SER A 132 2.41 2.84 -7.33
N MET A 133 1.85 2.01 -8.22
CA MET A 133 1.16 0.76 -7.87
C MET A 133 2.03 -0.31 -7.23
N PRO A 134 3.28 -0.57 -7.67
CA PRO A 134 4.12 -1.59 -7.04
C PRO A 134 4.25 -1.38 -5.53
N MET A 135 4.58 -0.15 -5.10
CA MET A 135 4.74 0.13 -3.67
C MET A 135 3.39 0.09 -2.93
N GLY A 136 2.32 0.59 -3.52
CA GLY A 136 0.99 0.57 -2.89
C GLY A 136 0.52 -0.86 -2.60
N ILE A 137 0.55 -1.73 -3.61
CA ILE A 137 0.04 -3.10 -3.51
C ILE A 137 0.94 -3.97 -2.63
N VAL A 138 2.25 -3.96 -2.88
CA VAL A 138 3.20 -4.76 -2.11
C VAL A 138 3.29 -4.24 -0.67
N GLY A 139 3.23 -2.92 -0.46
CA GLY A 139 3.23 -2.32 0.88
C GLY A 139 2.04 -2.78 1.73
N LEU A 140 0.84 -2.85 1.14
CA LEU A 140 -0.33 -3.41 1.82
C LEU A 140 -0.10 -4.84 2.28
N ILE A 141 0.33 -5.71 1.36
CA ILE A 141 0.48 -7.15 1.64
C ILE A 141 1.66 -7.39 2.57
N SER A 142 2.81 -6.77 2.31
CA SER A 142 4.02 -6.90 3.10
C SER A 142 3.83 -6.41 4.53
N GLY A 143 3.15 -5.27 4.75
CA GLY A 143 2.85 -4.76 6.10
C GLY A 143 2.02 -5.74 6.93
N ILE A 144 1.00 -6.35 6.33
CA ILE A 144 0.18 -7.39 6.97
C ILE A 144 1.03 -8.63 7.30
N CYS A 145 1.85 -9.09 6.35
CA CYS A 145 2.69 -10.28 6.53
C CYS A 145 3.76 -10.04 7.60
N GLN A 146 4.41 -8.88 7.57
CA GLN A 146 5.43 -8.51 8.56
C GLN A 146 4.83 -8.37 9.97
N GLY A 147 3.61 -7.83 10.08
CA GLY A 147 2.89 -7.80 11.36
C GLY A 147 2.66 -9.20 11.94
N LYS A 148 2.31 -10.19 11.12
CA LYS A 148 2.17 -11.58 11.57
C LYS A 148 3.51 -12.19 12.00
N ALA A 149 4.59 -11.91 11.29
CA ALA A 149 5.93 -12.32 11.67
C ALA A 149 6.36 -11.66 12.99
N ALA A 150 6.06 -10.37 13.15
CA ALA A 150 6.32 -9.63 14.39
C ALA A 150 5.60 -10.24 15.59
N VAL A 151 4.33 -10.63 15.46
CA VAL A 151 3.58 -11.33 16.52
C VAL A 151 4.30 -12.59 16.99
N ALA A 152 4.78 -13.44 16.07
CA ALA A 152 5.52 -14.63 16.40
C ALA A 152 6.86 -14.30 17.13
N ALA A 153 7.57 -13.28 16.66
CA ALA A 153 8.82 -12.81 17.25
C ALA A 153 8.60 -12.21 18.66
N ILE A 154 7.50 -11.50 18.88
CA ILE A 154 7.09 -10.95 20.18
C ILE A 154 6.85 -12.09 21.18
N HIS A 155 6.11 -13.11 20.82
CA HIS A 155 5.90 -14.28 21.68
C HIS A 155 7.19 -15.06 21.95
N MET A 156 8.08 -15.16 20.96
CA MET A 156 9.41 -15.75 21.16
C MET A 156 10.23 -14.94 22.16
N THR A 157 10.24 -13.62 22.05
CA THR A 157 10.94 -12.70 22.96
C THR A 157 10.39 -12.78 24.38
N GLY A 158 9.07 -12.94 24.54
CA GLY A 158 8.44 -13.15 25.86
C GLY A 158 8.91 -14.41 26.55
N LYS A 159 9.12 -15.49 25.79
CA LYS A 159 9.62 -16.78 26.33
C LYS A 159 11.15 -16.80 26.49
N GLN A 160 11.86 -16.14 25.60
CA GLN A 160 13.33 -16.11 25.54
C GLN A 160 13.81 -14.69 25.23
N PRO A 161 13.99 -13.83 26.25
CA PRO A 161 14.37 -12.43 26.07
C PRO A 161 15.67 -12.22 25.28
N ASP A 162 16.61 -13.15 25.36
CA ASP A 162 17.88 -13.10 24.64
C ASP A 162 17.73 -13.45 23.14
N ALA A 163 16.61 -14.00 22.74
CA ALA A 163 16.32 -14.28 21.33
C ALA A 163 15.69 -13.10 20.58
N SER A 164 15.49 -11.95 21.23
CA SER A 164 14.85 -10.77 20.60
C SER A 164 15.52 -10.34 19.28
N GLY A 165 16.87 -10.34 19.22
CA GLY A 165 17.60 -10.02 18.01
C GLY A 165 17.32 -10.97 16.84
N LYS A 166 17.15 -12.27 17.12
CA LYS A 166 16.74 -13.27 16.11
C LYS A 166 15.32 -12.97 15.60
N GLY A 167 14.43 -12.59 16.51
CA GLY A 167 13.05 -12.19 16.16
C GLY A 167 13.01 -10.96 15.25
N ILE A 168 13.81 -9.95 15.55
CA ILE A 168 13.96 -8.74 14.69
C ILE A 168 14.42 -9.15 13.29
N THR A 169 15.48 -9.97 13.18
CA THR A 169 16.01 -10.41 11.90
C THR A 169 14.96 -11.17 11.07
N MET A 170 14.25 -12.13 11.69
CA MET A 170 13.20 -12.89 11.01
C MET A 170 12.06 -12.00 10.50
N THR A 171 11.68 -11.01 11.29
CA THR A 171 10.62 -10.05 10.93
C THR A 171 11.08 -9.12 9.83
N ALA A 172 12.32 -8.63 9.89
CA ALA A 172 12.90 -7.73 8.89
C ALA A 172 13.06 -8.39 7.50
N LEU A 173 13.22 -9.70 7.41
CA LEU A 173 13.28 -10.39 6.11
C LEU A 173 12.03 -10.17 5.24
N VAL A 174 10.87 -9.97 5.84
CA VAL A 174 9.62 -9.69 5.10
C VAL A 174 9.67 -8.31 4.44
N GLU A 175 10.42 -7.37 5.01
CA GLU A 175 10.54 -6.00 4.52
C GLU A 175 11.27 -5.91 3.18
N THR A 176 12.14 -6.89 2.85
CA THR A 176 12.91 -6.88 1.61
C THR A 176 12.02 -6.75 0.37
N TYR A 177 10.84 -7.35 0.38
CA TYR A 177 9.90 -7.26 -0.75
C TYR A 177 9.29 -5.85 -0.88
N ALA A 178 9.04 -5.17 0.23
CA ALA A 178 8.59 -3.78 0.21
C ALA A 178 9.69 -2.84 -0.32
N ILE A 179 10.95 -3.08 0.04
CA ILE A 179 12.09 -2.32 -0.47
C ILE A 179 12.24 -2.53 -1.98
N LEU A 180 12.09 -3.75 -2.48
CA LEU A 180 12.12 -4.03 -3.93
C LEU A 180 10.98 -3.30 -4.67
N ALA A 181 9.79 -3.28 -4.09
CA ALA A 181 8.65 -2.56 -4.65
C ALA A 181 8.86 -1.03 -4.63
N LEU A 182 9.46 -0.51 -3.55
CA LEU A 182 9.84 0.90 -3.46
C LEU A 182 10.81 1.27 -4.58
N LEU A 183 11.88 0.48 -4.77
CA LEU A 183 12.86 0.70 -5.84
C LEU A 183 12.20 0.63 -7.21
N ALA A 184 11.31 -0.34 -7.46
CA ALA A 184 10.59 -0.45 -8.71
C ALA A 184 9.72 0.80 -8.96
N SER A 185 8.99 1.28 -7.96
CA SER A 185 8.19 2.52 -8.06
C SER A 185 9.06 3.74 -8.35
N ILE A 186 10.19 3.90 -7.64
CA ILE A 186 11.13 5.01 -7.87
C ILE A 186 11.68 4.96 -9.29
N LEU A 187 12.13 3.80 -9.76
CA LEU A 187 12.66 3.66 -11.12
C LEU A 187 11.64 4.02 -12.18
N LEU A 188 10.38 3.56 -12.04
CA LEU A 188 9.31 3.88 -12.97
C LEU A 188 8.89 5.37 -12.97
N ILE A 189 9.11 6.07 -11.85
CA ILE A 189 8.87 7.52 -11.75
C ILE A 189 9.99 8.31 -12.42
N VAL A 190 11.25 7.87 -12.26
CA VAL A 190 12.44 8.63 -12.68
C VAL A 190 12.81 8.37 -14.14
N LEU A 191 12.56 7.15 -14.66
CA LEU A 191 12.84 6.76 -16.05
C LEU A 191 11.72 7.15 -17.00
#